data_dd2639bca815980ad4132deef56c907c
#
_entry.id   dd2639bca815980ad4132deef56c907c
#
_cell.length_a   1.000
_cell.length_b   1.000
_cell.length_c   1.000
_cell.angle_alpha   90.00
_cell.angle_beta   90.00
_cell.angle_gamma   90.00
#
_symmetry.space_group_name_H-M   'P 1'
#
loop_
_entity.id
_entity.type
_entity.pdbx_description
1 polymer ?
#
loop_
_entity_poly.entity_id
_entity_poly.type
_entity_poly.pdbx_seq_one_letter_code
_entity_poly.pdbx_strand_id
1 'polypeptide(L)'
;PHSPYSASKASSDHFVRAYHDTYGMPTIVTNCSNNYGPYQFPEKLIPLFINNIRHRKPLPVYGKGENIRDWLYVEDHARAIDLIFHQGRVAETYNIGGFNEWKNIDIIKVIIHTVDRLLGREEGADMDLITYVTDRPGHDARYAIDSTKLQQELGWEPSLQFEEGIEKTVRWYLDHQEWLDNITSGEYEKYYQSMYAGR
;
A
#
# COMPACT_ATOMS: atom_id res chain seq x y z
N PRO A 1 -1.66 11.86 16.09
CA PRO A 1 -0.63 10.83 15.86
C PRO A 1 -0.32 10.05 17.14
N HIS A 2 -0.34 8.72 17.07
CA HIS A 2 -0.06 7.86 18.24
C HIS A 2 1.35 7.20 18.16
N SER A 3 2.11 7.51 17.11
CA SER A 3 3.49 7.03 16.98
C SER A 3 4.44 8.15 16.55
N PRO A 4 5.76 8.03 16.84
CA PRO A 4 6.76 8.99 16.35
C PRO A 4 6.75 9.13 14.82
N TYR A 5 6.51 8.03 14.09
CA TYR A 5 6.37 8.07 12.65
C TYR A 5 5.18 8.92 12.20
N SER A 6 3.99 8.70 12.78
CA SER A 6 2.79 9.50 12.45
C SER A 6 2.98 10.98 12.81
N ALA A 7 3.66 11.27 13.92
CA ALA A 7 4.00 12.64 14.32
C ALA A 7 4.94 13.32 13.31
N SER A 8 5.96 12.62 12.82
CA SER A 8 6.89 13.16 11.81
C SER A 8 6.18 13.46 10.49
N LYS A 9 5.26 12.59 10.06
CA LYS A 9 4.46 12.80 8.84
C LYS A 9 3.53 14.01 8.98
N ALA A 10 2.84 14.15 10.10
CA ALA A 10 2.00 15.32 10.35
C ALA A 10 2.82 16.62 10.41
N SER A 11 4.04 16.58 10.97
CA SER A 11 4.95 17.72 10.98
C SER A 11 5.34 18.17 9.57
N SER A 12 5.48 17.26 8.61
CA SER A 12 5.76 17.60 7.21
C SER A 12 4.66 18.49 6.62
N ASP A 13 3.40 18.17 6.87
CA ASP A 13 2.27 18.98 6.39
C ASP A 13 2.28 20.38 6.99
N HIS A 14 2.61 20.49 8.29
CA HIS A 14 2.74 21.78 8.96
C HIS A 14 3.88 22.62 8.39
N PHE A 15 5.03 22.02 8.07
CA PHE A 15 6.13 22.74 7.42
C PHE A 15 5.75 23.27 6.05
N VAL A 16 5.10 22.47 5.23
CA VAL A 16 4.64 22.89 3.89
C VAL A 16 3.72 24.10 3.99
N ARG A 17 2.74 24.08 4.90
CA ARG A 17 1.84 25.23 5.12
C ARG A 17 2.59 26.46 5.64
N ALA A 18 3.49 26.28 6.60
CA ALA A 18 4.26 27.38 7.15
C ALA A 18 5.14 28.07 6.09
N TYR A 19 5.71 27.31 5.15
CA TYR A 19 6.47 27.88 4.03
C TYR A 19 5.58 28.67 3.07
N HIS A 20 4.35 28.22 2.83
CA HIS A 20 3.38 29.00 2.07
C HIS A 20 3.04 30.31 2.78
N ASP A 21 2.66 30.24 4.06
CA ASP A 21 2.18 31.39 4.83
C ASP A 21 3.30 32.43 5.05
N THR A 22 4.55 31.98 5.23
CA THR A 22 5.67 32.85 5.54
C THR A 22 6.32 33.45 4.31
N TYR A 23 6.46 32.65 3.25
CA TYR A 23 7.28 33.00 2.08
C TYR A 23 6.48 33.08 0.77
N GLY A 24 5.17 32.84 0.79
CA GLY A 24 4.33 32.83 -0.40
C GLY A 24 4.65 31.67 -1.36
N MET A 25 5.29 30.60 -0.86
CA MET A 25 5.62 29.44 -1.71
C MET A 25 4.36 28.79 -2.27
N PRO A 26 4.25 28.57 -3.58
CA PRO A 26 3.06 27.90 -4.16
C PRO A 26 3.10 26.40 -3.84
N THR A 27 2.47 26.01 -2.74
CA THR A 27 2.46 24.63 -2.26
C THR A 27 1.05 24.06 -2.24
N ILE A 28 0.95 22.74 -2.42
CA ILE A 28 -0.25 21.94 -2.22
C ILE A 28 0.15 20.71 -1.38
N VAL A 29 -0.65 20.38 -0.37
CA VAL A 29 -0.47 19.17 0.41
C VAL A 29 -1.31 18.05 -0.17
N THR A 30 -0.73 16.86 -0.36
CA THR A 30 -1.46 15.66 -0.75
C THR A 30 -1.29 14.56 0.29
N ASN A 31 -2.38 13.92 0.68
CA ASN A 31 -2.38 12.73 1.53
C ASN A 31 -3.00 11.58 0.76
N CYS A 32 -2.34 10.43 0.75
CA CYS A 32 -2.85 9.27 0.03
C CYS A 32 -3.13 8.08 0.95
N SER A 33 -4.02 7.21 0.49
CA SER A 33 -4.26 5.90 1.07
C SER A 33 -3.11 4.92 0.76
N ASN A 34 -3.24 3.64 1.18
CA ASN A 34 -2.23 2.63 0.89
C ASN A 34 -2.14 2.38 -0.61
N ASN A 35 -0.95 2.56 -1.17
CA ASN A 35 -0.71 2.27 -2.59
C ASN A 35 -0.33 0.81 -2.80
N TYR A 36 -0.70 0.27 -3.96
CA TYR A 36 -0.27 -1.02 -4.45
C TYR A 36 -0.07 -0.97 -5.98
N GLY A 37 0.71 -1.89 -6.52
CA GLY A 37 1.01 -1.94 -7.95
C GLY A 37 2.46 -2.32 -8.24
N PRO A 38 2.91 -2.14 -9.48
CA PRO A 38 4.28 -2.39 -9.92
C PRO A 38 5.33 -1.64 -9.09
N TYR A 39 6.54 -2.21 -9.02
CA TYR A 39 7.74 -1.60 -8.41
C TYR A 39 7.65 -1.27 -6.92
N GLN A 40 6.62 -1.72 -6.19
CA GLN A 40 6.57 -1.54 -4.76
C GLN A 40 7.63 -2.40 -4.06
N PHE A 41 8.40 -1.81 -3.13
CA PHE A 41 9.46 -2.51 -2.43
C PHE A 41 8.92 -3.71 -1.62
N PRO A 42 9.55 -4.89 -1.69
CA PRO A 42 8.99 -6.16 -1.22
C PRO A 42 8.95 -6.35 0.30
N GLU A 43 9.22 -5.33 1.11
CA GLU A 43 8.89 -5.30 2.54
C GLU A 43 7.41 -4.98 2.80
N LYS A 44 6.72 -4.41 1.81
CA LYS A 44 5.29 -4.07 1.90
C LYS A 44 4.43 -5.31 1.69
N LEU A 45 3.23 -5.28 2.29
CA LEU A 45 2.34 -6.45 2.39
C LEU A 45 2.15 -7.17 1.05
N ILE A 46 1.71 -6.46 0.02
CA ILE A 46 1.32 -7.10 -1.25
C ILE A 46 2.51 -7.75 -1.95
N PRO A 47 3.61 -7.05 -2.28
CA PRO A 47 4.74 -7.69 -2.96
C PRO A 47 5.45 -8.74 -2.09
N LEU A 48 5.52 -8.55 -0.77
CA LEU A 48 6.05 -9.54 0.16
C LEU A 48 5.26 -10.85 0.07
N PHE A 49 3.93 -10.77 0.11
CA PHE A 49 3.09 -11.95 0.12
C PHE A 49 3.08 -12.65 -1.24
N ILE A 50 3.08 -11.92 -2.35
CA ILE A 50 3.26 -12.50 -3.70
C ILE A 50 4.56 -13.30 -3.75
N ASN A 51 5.67 -12.73 -3.29
CA ASN A 51 6.96 -13.39 -3.27
C ASN A 51 7.00 -14.62 -2.35
N ASN A 52 6.40 -14.51 -1.16
CA ASN A 52 6.35 -15.63 -0.21
C ASN A 52 5.47 -16.78 -0.74
N ILE A 53 4.31 -16.50 -1.33
CA ILE A 53 3.44 -17.54 -1.93
C ILE A 53 4.16 -18.22 -3.09
N ARG A 54 4.83 -17.46 -3.96
CA ARG A 54 5.64 -18.02 -5.05
C ARG A 54 6.63 -19.07 -4.55
N HIS A 55 7.28 -18.82 -3.41
CA HIS A 55 8.30 -19.69 -2.80
C HIS A 55 7.74 -20.61 -1.69
N ARG A 56 6.43 -20.65 -1.48
CA ARG A 56 5.77 -21.41 -0.41
C ARG A 56 6.34 -21.11 0.99
N LYS A 57 6.64 -19.83 1.24
CA LYS A 57 7.11 -19.32 2.54
C LYS A 57 5.94 -18.84 3.39
N PRO A 58 6.07 -18.84 4.73
CA PRO A 58 5.03 -18.33 5.64
C PRO A 58 4.59 -16.89 5.32
N LEU A 59 3.31 -16.63 5.53
CA LEU A 59 2.68 -15.32 5.36
C LEU A 59 2.39 -14.72 6.74
N PRO A 60 3.26 -13.86 7.28
CA PRO A 60 3.11 -13.32 8.63
C PRO A 60 1.97 -12.31 8.69
N VAL A 61 0.90 -12.63 9.42
CA VAL A 61 -0.27 -11.79 9.63
C VAL A 61 -0.24 -11.20 11.03
N TYR A 62 -0.17 -9.89 11.15
CA TYR A 62 -0.19 -9.21 12.44
C TYR A 62 -1.55 -9.34 13.14
N GLY A 63 -1.54 -9.76 14.41
CA GLY A 63 -2.74 -9.99 15.20
C GLY A 63 -3.67 -11.00 14.51
N LYS A 64 -4.92 -10.60 14.27
CA LYS A 64 -5.92 -11.38 13.52
C LYS A 64 -6.08 -10.93 12.06
N GLY A 65 -5.32 -9.93 11.61
CA GLY A 65 -5.46 -9.35 10.29
C GLY A 65 -6.73 -8.50 10.10
N GLU A 66 -7.38 -8.07 11.17
CA GLU A 66 -8.65 -7.32 11.13
C GLU A 66 -8.47 -5.82 10.85
N ASN A 67 -7.23 -5.34 10.80
CA ASN A 67 -6.95 -3.93 10.48
C ASN A 67 -7.46 -3.60 9.07
N ILE A 68 -8.20 -2.48 8.98
CA ILE A 68 -8.79 -2.02 7.72
C ILE A 68 -7.88 -0.97 7.08
N ARG A 69 -7.69 -1.10 5.77
CA ARG A 69 -6.94 -0.15 4.93
C ARG A 69 -7.73 0.14 3.66
N ASP A 70 -7.65 1.40 3.22
CA ASP A 70 -8.07 1.79 1.88
C ASP A 70 -6.89 1.60 0.91
N TRP A 71 -7.16 1.04 -0.26
CA TRP A 71 -6.14 0.66 -1.23
C TRP A 71 -6.33 1.38 -2.57
N LEU A 72 -5.24 1.95 -3.06
CA LEU A 72 -5.22 2.75 -4.29
C LEU A 72 -4.16 2.20 -5.25
N TYR A 73 -4.57 1.95 -6.48
CA TYR A 73 -3.63 1.54 -7.53
C TYR A 73 -2.64 2.67 -7.84
N VAL A 74 -1.35 2.33 -7.94
CA VAL A 74 -0.28 3.34 -7.98
C VAL A 74 -0.37 4.29 -9.18
N GLU A 75 -0.82 3.80 -10.34
CA GLU A 75 -1.01 4.66 -11.53
C GLU A 75 -2.15 5.67 -11.31
N ASP A 76 -3.21 5.28 -10.61
CA ASP A 76 -4.29 6.21 -10.24
C ASP A 76 -3.78 7.30 -9.29
N HIS A 77 -2.90 6.94 -8.35
CA HIS A 77 -2.26 7.93 -7.49
C HIS A 77 -1.38 8.90 -8.29
N ALA A 78 -0.57 8.39 -9.23
CA ALA A 78 0.26 9.22 -10.09
C ALA A 78 -0.58 10.20 -10.92
N ARG A 79 -1.69 9.74 -11.51
CA ARG A 79 -2.64 10.59 -12.25
C ARG A 79 -3.28 11.64 -11.35
N ALA A 80 -3.61 11.30 -10.10
CA ALA A 80 -4.14 12.29 -9.14
C ALA A 80 -3.12 13.38 -8.84
N ILE A 81 -1.86 13.02 -8.60
CA ILE A 81 -0.78 14.00 -8.36
C ILE A 81 -0.60 14.92 -9.56
N ASP A 82 -0.54 14.36 -10.77
CA ASP A 82 -0.40 15.14 -12.01
C ASP A 82 -1.56 16.13 -12.19
N LEU A 83 -2.79 15.67 -11.99
CA LEU A 83 -3.98 16.50 -12.07
C LEU A 83 -3.97 17.62 -11.00
N ILE A 84 -3.64 17.30 -9.76
CA ILE A 84 -3.55 18.28 -8.67
C ILE A 84 -2.45 19.29 -8.93
N PHE A 85 -1.30 18.87 -9.46
CA PHE A 85 -0.20 19.77 -9.80
C PHE A 85 -0.61 20.83 -10.84
N HIS A 86 -1.40 20.44 -11.84
CA HIS A 86 -1.79 21.32 -12.92
C HIS A 86 -3.07 22.14 -12.66
N GLN A 87 -3.99 21.61 -11.85
CA GLN A 87 -5.33 22.19 -11.69
C GLN A 87 -5.73 22.44 -10.24
N GLY A 88 -4.95 21.91 -9.27
CA GLY A 88 -5.23 22.10 -7.86
C GLY A 88 -5.02 23.54 -7.40
N ARG A 89 -5.73 23.93 -6.35
CA ARG A 89 -5.59 25.26 -5.75
C ARG A 89 -4.39 25.30 -4.82
N VAL A 90 -3.56 26.31 -4.98
CA VAL A 90 -2.43 26.58 -4.07
C VAL A 90 -2.91 26.76 -2.64
N ALA A 91 -2.11 26.34 -1.67
CA ALA A 91 -2.38 26.32 -0.23
C ALA A 91 -3.46 25.33 0.22
N GLU A 92 -4.05 24.58 -0.69
CA GLU A 92 -5.07 23.59 -0.35
C GLU A 92 -4.47 22.21 -0.02
N THR A 93 -5.31 21.36 0.59
CA THR A 93 -4.99 19.97 0.84
C THR A 93 -5.95 19.08 0.05
N TYR A 94 -5.41 18.11 -0.68
CA TYR A 94 -6.17 17.09 -1.39
C TYR A 94 -5.86 15.71 -0.83
N ASN A 95 -6.89 15.01 -0.42
CA ASN A 95 -6.81 13.60 -0.07
C ASN A 95 -7.03 12.73 -1.32
N ILE A 96 -6.25 11.67 -1.45
CA ILE A 96 -6.27 10.76 -2.60
C ILE A 96 -6.52 9.35 -2.08
N GLY A 97 -7.74 8.85 -2.21
CA GLY A 97 -8.18 7.54 -1.71
C GLY A 97 -8.77 6.67 -2.81
N GLY A 98 -8.71 5.34 -2.61
CA GLY A 98 -9.19 4.36 -3.58
C GLY A 98 -10.67 4.01 -3.46
N PHE A 99 -11.33 4.40 -2.36
CA PHE A 99 -12.67 3.92 -1.99
C PHE A 99 -12.76 2.38 -1.89
N ASN A 100 -11.62 1.74 -1.59
CA ASN A 100 -11.45 0.29 -1.52
C ASN A 100 -10.98 -0.11 -0.12
N GLU A 101 -11.90 -0.10 0.84
CA GLU A 101 -11.59 -0.49 2.22
C GLU A 101 -11.68 -2.00 2.39
N TRP A 102 -10.57 -2.60 2.81
CA TRP A 102 -10.44 -4.03 3.03
C TRP A 102 -9.76 -4.34 4.36
N LYS A 103 -10.17 -5.46 5.00
CA LYS A 103 -9.38 -6.05 6.07
C LYS A 103 -8.13 -6.70 5.50
N ASN A 104 -7.01 -6.59 6.22
CA ASN A 104 -5.75 -7.21 5.77
C ASN A 104 -5.89 -8.71 5.50
N ILE A 105 -6.63 -9.44 6.34
CA ILE A 105 -6.84 -10.88 6.14
C ILE A 105 -7.59 -11.20 4.85
N ASP A 106 -8.55 -10.37 4.46
CA ASP A 106 -9.33 -10.59 3.23
C ASP A 106 -8.49 -10.30 1.99
N ILE A 107 -7.66 -9.25 2.03
CA ILE A 107 -6.66 -8.97 0.98
C ILE A 107 -5.69 -10.14 0.81
N ILE A 108 -5.19 -10.68 1.90
CA ILE A 108 -4.26 -11.81 1.89
C ILE A 108 -4.88 -13.01 1.19
N LYS A 109 -6.15 -13.32 1.48
CA LYS A 109 -6.87 -14.39 0.79
C LYS A 109 -7.02 -14.13 -0.71
N VAL A 110 -7.38 -12.90 -1.09
CA VAL A 110 -7.47 -12.50 -2.51
C VAL A 110 -6.12 -12.67 -3.21
N ILE A 111 -5.02 -12.28 -2.56
CA ILE A 111 -3.67 -12.46 -3.12
C ILE A 111 -3.35 -13.95 -3.29
N ILE A 112 -3.61 -14.79 -2.26
CA ILE A 112 -3.37 -16.23 -2.34
C ILE A 112 -4.13 -16.85 -3.51
N HIS A 113 -5.44 -16.64 -3.61
CA HIS A 113 -6.27 -17.16 -4.69
C HIS A 113 -5.76 -16.71 -6.06
N THR A 114 -5.38 -15.43 -6.18
CA THR A 114 -4.89 -14.88 -7.45
C THR A 114 -3.54 -15.47 -7.84
N VAL A 115 -2.60 -15.58 -6.91
CA VAL A 115 -1.26 -16.17 -7.18
C VAL A 115 -1.38 -17.65 -7.52
N ASP A 116 -2.15 -18.42 -6.74
CA ASP A 116 -2.34 -19.84 -6.98
C ASP A 116 -2.91 -20.09 -8.38
N ARG A 117 -3.97 -19.38 -8.74
CA ARG A 117 -4.60 -19.47 -10.08
C ARG A 117 -3.61 -19.11 -11.20
N LEU A 118 -2.84 -18.04 -11.05
CA LEU A 118 -1.89 -17.59 -12.08
C LEU A 118 -0.66 -18.50 -12.19
N LEU A 119 -0.32 -19.24 -11.13
CA LEU A 119 0.72 -20.27 -11.14
C LEU A 119 0.18 -21.66 -11.55
N GLY A 120 -1.10 -21.78 -11.90
CA GLY A 120 -1.74 -23.05 -12.28
C GLY A 120 -1.92 -24.02 -11.11
N ARG A 121 -1.98 -23.50 -9.88
CA ARG A 121 -2.33 -24.26 -8.68
C ARG A 121 -3.85 -24.23 -8.45
N GLU A 122 -4.34 -25.13 -7.59
CA GLU A 122 -5.73 -25.03 -7.11
C GLU A 122 -5.89 -23.75 -6.28
N GLU A 123 -6.95 -22.97 -6.53
CA GLU A 123 -7.20 -21.72 -5.81
C GLU A 123 -7.33 -21.96 -4.30
N GLY A 124 -6.52 -21.27 -3.53
CA GLY A 124 -6.46 -21.41 -2.07
C GLY A 124 -5.56 -22.54 -1.58
N ALA A 125 -4.81 -23.21 -2.47
CA ALA A 125 -3.85 -24.25 -2.09
C ALA A 125 -2.81 -23.78 -1.07
N ASP A 126 -2.46 -22.50 -1.09
CA ASP A 126 -1.45 -21.89 -0.22
C ASP A 126 -2.05 -21.15 1.00
N MET A 127 -3.32 -21.40 1.35
CA MET A 127 -3.97 -20.83 2.55
C MET A 127 -3.32 -21.30 3.86
N ASP A 128 -2.69 -22.47 3.87
CA ASP A 128 -1.94 -23.03 4.99
C ASP A 128 -0.65 -22.26 5.33
N LEU A 129 -0.19 -21.40 4.43
CA LEU A 129 0.96 -20.51 4.66
C LEU A 129 0.66 -19.35 5.61
N ILE A 130 -0.61 -19.05 5.89
CA ILE A 130 -1.00 -17.97 6.82
C ILE A 130 -0.49 -18.29 8.22
N THR A 131 0.35 -17.40 8.75
CA THR A 131 0.92 -17.52 10.10
C THR A 131 0.63 -16.25 10.89
N TYR A 132 -0.12 -16.38 11.99
CA TYR A 132 -0.43 -15.24 12.84
C TYR A 132 0.74 -14.91 13.75
N VAL A 133 1.14 -13.62 13.76
CA VAL A 133 2.23 -13.11 14.60
C VAL A 133 1.71 -12.03 15.54
N THR A 134 2.49 -11.74 16.60
CA THR A 134 2.14 -10.67 17.55
C THR A 134 1.98 -9.35 16.83
N ASP A 135 0.90 -8.64 17.12
CA ASP A 135 0.66 -7.32 16.53
C ASP A 135 1.66 -6.28 17.07
N ARG A 136 1.96 -5.28 16.25
CA ARG A 136 2.89 -4.21 16.60
C ARG A 136 2.21 -3.16 17.47
N PRO A 137 2.92 -2.57 18.47
CA PRO A 137 2.36 -1.49 19.28
C PRO A 137 1.94 -0.30 18.42
N GLY A 138 0.77 0.28 18.73
CA GLY A 138 0.25 1.46 18.03
C GLY A 138 -0.20 1.19 16.59
N HIS A 139 -0.55 -0.05 16.27
CA HIS A 139 -1.09 -0.40 14.96
C HIS A 139 -2.52 0.12 14.79
N ASP A 140 -2.73 1.02 13.84
CA ASP A 140 -4.04 1.61 13.59
C ASP A 140 -5.07 0.54 13.20
N ALA A 141 -6.21 0.52 13.88
CA ALA A 141 -7.30 -0.40 13.58
C ALA A 141 -7.90 -0.14 12.19
N ARG A 142 -8.09 1.14 11.83
CA ARG A 142 -8.60 1.55 10.52
C ARG A 142 -7.84 2.79 10.03
N TYR A 143 -7.40 2.75 8.79
CA TYR A 143 -6.85 3.87 8.06
C TYR A 143 -7.50 3.93 6.68
N ALA A 144 -8.35 4.94 6.49
CA ALA A 144 -9.04 5.23 5.24
C ALA A 144 -9.07 6.74 5.03
N ILE A 145 -9.26 7.18 3.80
CA ILE A 145 -9.20 8.58 3.43
C ILE A 145 -10.40 8.95 2.56
N ASP A 146 -10.94 10.14 2.78
CA ASP A 146 -12.03 10.69 1.98
C ASP A 146 -11.46 11.60 0.89
N SER A 147 -11.62 11.20 -0.37
CA SER A 147 -11.20 11.93 -1.57
C SER A 147 -12.34 12.67 -2.27
N THR A 148 -13.50 12.83 -1.64
CA THR A 148 -14.67 13.51 -2.21
C THR A 148 -14.33 14.91 -2.75
N LYS A 149 -13.50 15.68 -2.05
CA LYS A 149 -13.04 17.00 -2.51
C LYS A 149 -12.34 16.92 -3.86
N LEU A 150 -11.42 15.96 -4.02
CA LEU A 150 -10.68 15.76 -5.26
C LEU A 150 -11.63 15.40 -6.42
N GLN A 151 -12.63 14.56 -6.16
CA GLN A 151 -13.65 14.22 -7.15
C GLN A 151 -14.47 15.45 -7.56
N GLN A 152 -14.97 16.18 -6.58
CA GLN A 152 -15.88 17.30 -6.83
C GLN A 152 -15.18 18.48 -7.50
N GLU A 153 -13.96 18.81 -7.10
CA GLU A 153 -13.24 19.97 -7.61
C GLU A 153 -12.49 19.69 -8.91
N LEU A 154 -11.91 18.50 -9.06
CA LEU A 154 -11.04 18.18 -10.20
C LEU A 154 -11.54 17.02 -11.06
N GLY A 155 -12.68 16.40 -10.73
CA GLY A 155 -13.25 15.29 -11.50
C GLY A 155 -12.41 14.01 -11.53
N TRP A 156 -11.50 13.84 -10.56
CA TRP A 156 -10.67 12.64 -10.48
C TRP A 156 -11.42 11.47 -9.85
N GLU A 157 -11.27 10.29 -10.45
CA GLU A 157 -11.76 9.03 -9.90
C GLU A 157 -10.72 7.91 -10.09
N PRO A 158 -10.65 6.93 -9.16
CA PRO A 158 -9.83 5.76 -9.38
C PRO A 158 -10.35 4.95 -10.58
N SER A 159 -9.45 4.43 -11.40
CA SER A 159 -9.82 3.70 -12.62
C SER A 159 -10.02 2.19 -12.39
N LEU A 160 -9.49 1.66 -11.28
CA LEU A 160 -9.53 0.23 -10.98
C LEU A 160 -10.14 -0.04 -9.61
N GLN A 161 -10.97 -1.07 -9.54
CA GLN A 161 -11.32 -1.70 -8.26
C GLN A 161 -10.19 -2.62 -7.80
N PHE A 162 -10.20 -2.98 -6.50
CA PHE A 162 -9.08 -3.70 -5.90
C PHE A 162 -8.82 -5.06 -6.57
N GLU A 163 -9.87 -5.82 -6.88
CA GLU A 163 -9.75 -7.15 -7.47
C GLU A 163 -9.09 -7.12 -8.86
N GLU A 164 -9.44 -6.15 -9.69
CA GLU A 164 -8.82 -5.97 -11.01
C GLU A 164 -7.36 -5.49 -10.88
N GLY A 165 -7.14 -4.54 -9.99
CA GLY A 165 -5.81 -3.98 -9.73
C GLY A 165 -4.86 -4.99 -9.13
N ILE A 166 -5.34 -5.88 -8.21
CA ILE A 166 -4.49 -6.90 -7.62
C ILE A 166 -4.09 -7.96 -8.64
N GLU A 167 -4.98 -8.36 -9.56
CA GLU A 167 -4.60 -9.29 -10.62
C GLU A 167 -3.52 -8.71 -11.53
N LYS A 168 -3.65 -7.45 -11.96
CA LYS A 168 -2.59 -6.75 -12.71
C LYS A 168 -1.27 -6.71 -11.94
N THR A 169 -1.33 -6.44 -10.65
CA THR A 169 -0.17 -6.36 -9.77
C THR A 169 0.52 -7.72 -9.64
N VAL A 170 -0.23 -8.79 -9.37
CA VAL A 170 0.32 -10.14 -9.26
C VAL A 170 0.97 -10.57 -10.57
N ARG A 171 0.29 -10.38 -11.73
CA ARG A 171 0.87 -10.67 -13.05
C ARG A 171 2.19 -9.94 -13.24
N TRP A 172 2.24 -8.66 -12.93
CA TRP A 172 3.47 -7.89 -13.07
C TRP A 172 4.63 -8.49 -12.26
N TYR A 173 4.42 -8.87 -11.00
CA TYR A 173 5.47 -9.47 -10.17
C TYR A 173 5.87 -10.88 -10.66
N LEU A 174 4.94 -11.66 -11.19
CA LEU A 174 5.24 -12.97 -11.76
C LEU A 174 6.03 -12.86 -13.08
N ASP A 175 5.76 -11.83 -13.89
CA ASP A 175 6.47 -11.56 -15.14
C ASP A 175 7.84 -10.89 -14.91
N HIS A 176 8.06 -10.24 -13.76
CA HIS A 176 9.29 -9.51 -13.44
C HIS A 176 10.03 -10.12 -12.24
N GLN A 177 10.14 -11.44 -12.24
CA GLN A 177 10.77 -12.19 -11.13
C GLN A 177 12.25 -11.82 -10.93
N GLU A 178 12.99 -11.57 -12.00
CA GLU A 178 14.37 -11.15 -11.92
C GLU A 178 14.53 -9.83 -11.14
N TRP A 179 13.66 -8.87 -11.38
CA TRP A 179 13.65 -7.61 -10.61
C TRP A 179 13.42 -7.87 -9.12
N LEU A 180 12.44 -8.71 -8.79
CA LEU A 180 12.11 -9.06 -7.42
C LEU A 180 13.26 -9.83 -6.73
N ASP A 181 13.83 -10.82 -7.41
CA ASP A 181 14.92 -11.64 -6.90
C ASP A 181 16.19 -10.81 -6.67
N ASN A 182 16.50 -9.85 -7.54
CA ASN A 182 17.63 -8.93 -7.37
C ASN A 182 17.49 -8.05 -6.12
N ILE A 183 16.28 -7.57 -5.83
CA ILE A 183 16.03 -6.76 -4.64
C ILE A 183 16.03 -7.61 -3.37
N THR A 184 15.46 -8.81 -3.41
CA THR A 184 15.30 -9.68 -2.23
C THR A 184 16.55 -10.47 -1.88
N SER A 185 17.61 -10.41 -2.70
CA SER A 185 18.89 -11.05 -2.43
C SER A 185 19.76 -10.26 -1.43
N GLY A 186 20.67 -10.93 -0.75
CA GLY A 186 21.72 -10.31 0.05
C GLY A 186 21.24 -9.64 1.33
N GLU A 187 21.39 -8.31 1.44
CA GLU A 187 21.10 -7.58 2.70
C GLU A 187 19.62 -7.53 3.06
N TYR A 188 18.74 -7.56 2.05
CA TYR A 188 17.30 -7.64 2.30
C TYR A 188 16.92 -8.94 3.03
N GLU A 189 17.50 -10.06 2.66
CA GLU A 189 17.23 -11.33 3.34
C GLU A 189 17.63 -11.29 4.82
N LYS A 190 18.75 -10.66 5.15
CA LYS A 190 19.18 -10.44 6.53
C LYS A 190 18.20 -9.54 7.28
N TYR A 191 17.73 -8.47 6.63
CA TYR A 191 16.71 -7.58 7.19
C TYR A 191 15.41 -8.33 7.46
N TYR A 192 14.91 -9.11 6.49
CA TYR A 192 13.70 -9.90 6.62
C TYR A 192 13.79 -10.87 7.80
N GLN A 193 14.89 -11.62 7.91
CA GLN A 193 15.11 -12.52 9.02
C GLN A 193 15.09 -11.81 10.37
N SER A 194 15.70 -10.62 10.47
CA SER A 194 15.71 -9.83 11.71
C SER A 194 14.31 -9.34 12.12
N MET A 195 13.46 -9.04 11.16
CA MET A 195 12.09 -8.56 11.40
C MET A 195 11.13 -9.64 11.90
N TYR A 196 11.33 -10.89 11.47
CA TYR A 196 10.41 -11.98 11.74
C TYR A 196 11.00 -13.11 12.62
N ALA A 197 12.31 -13.11 12.87
CA ALA A 197 12.93 -14.06 13.79
C ALA A 197 12.47 -13.79 15.25
N GLY A 198 11.74 -14.74 15.82
CA GLY A 198 11.28 -14.65 17.22
C GLY A 198 9.92 -13.99 17.41
N ARG A 199 9.10 -13.87 16.38
CA ARG A 199 7.70 -13.42 16.46
C ARG A 199 6.70 -14.54 16.28
#